data_91a36a6f3698da9e547ba9c43b0e03aa
#
_entry.id   91a36a6f3698da9e547ba9c43b0e03aa
#
_cell.length_a   1.000
_cell.length_b   1.000
_cell.length_c   1.000
_cell.angle_alpha   90.00
_cell.angle_beta   90.00
_cell.angle_gamma   90.00
#
_symmetry.space_group_name_H-M   'P 1'
#
loop_
_entity.id
_entity.type
_entity.pdbx_description
1 polymer ?
#
loop_
_entity_poly.entity_id
_entity_poly.type
_entity_poly.pdbx_seq_one_letter_code
_entity_poly.pdbx_strand_id
1 'polypeptide(L)'
;QILTWQTEIPVKKEDNLASKLLEIRGFLDEHFTEKISLDELANQFYISKYHMSREFKKAFGITVGSYVNSQRITKAKELLRFSDQQIEAIARACGIDDNSYFNKVFQKAEGITAREYRRKWRGQ
;
A
#
# COMPACT_ATOMS: atom_id res chain seq x y z
N GLN A 1 -19.15 -36.33 -15.05
CA GLN A 1 -19.95 -35.41 -15.68
C GLN A 1 -20.56 -34.45 -14.76
N ILE A 2 -21.18 -34.90 -13.76
CA ILE A 2 -21.79 -34.03 -12.82
C ILE A 2 -20.79 -33.09 -12.19
N LEU A 3 -19.61 -33.62 -11.90
CA LEU A 3 -18.57 -32.81 -11.32
C LEU A 3 -18.11 -31.70 -12.25
N THR A 4 -18.13 -31.98 -13.52
CA THR A 4 -17.69 -31.00 -14.49
C THR A 4 -18.56 -29.77 -14.49
N TRP A 5 -19.86 -29.95 -14.51
CA TRP A 5 -20.70 -28.77 -14.56
C TRP A 5 -20.73 -28.06 -13.21
N GLN A 6 -20.40 -28.74 -12.12
CA GLN A 6 -20.29 -28.03 -10.86
C GLN A 6 -19.14 -27.06 -10.84
N THR A 7 -18.07 -27.41 -11.53
CA THR A 7 -16.94 -26.48 -11.61
C THR A 7 -17.25 -25.28 -12.49
N GLU A 8 -18.34 -25.33 -13.21
CA GLU A 8 -18.75 -24.23 -14.06
C GLU A 8 -19.76 -23.30 -13.41
N ILE A 9 -20.06 -23.52 -12.15
CA ILE A 9 -20.96 -22.61 -11.47
C ILE A 9 -20.33 -21.25 -11.39
N PRO A 10 -21.00 -20.23 -11.89
CA PRO A 10 -20.40 -18.89 -11.92
C PRO A 10 -20.16 -18.37 -10.52
N VAL A 11 -19.03 -17.73 -10.35
CA VAL A 11 -18.73 -17.03 -9.12
C VAL A 11 -19.66 -15.82 -9.02
N LYS A 12 -20.21 -15.61 -7.86
CA LYS A 12 -21.05 -14.43 -7.65
C LYS A 12 -20.24 -13.18 -7.89
N LYS A 13 -20.93 -12.14 -8.37
CA LYS A 13 -20.25 -10.90 -8.70
C LYS A 13 -19.52 -10.33 -7.48
N GLU A 14 -20.13 -10.41 -6.32
CA GLU A 14 -19.53 -9.93 -5.09
C GLU A 14 -18.30 -10.74 -4.71
N ASP A 15 -18.36 -12.05 -4.88
CA ASP A 15 -17.23 -12.92 -4.55
C ASP A 15 -16.07 -12.66 -5.49
N ASN A 16 -16.36 -12.44 -6.77
CA ASN A 16 -15.33 -12.13 -7.75
C ASN A 16 -14.68 -10.79 -7.42
N LEU A 17 -15.47 -9.82 -7.03
CA LEU A 17 -14.95 -8.52 -6.64
C LEU A 17 -14.06 -8.62 -5.39
N ALA A 18 -14.51 -9.40 -4.41
CA ALA A 18 -13.73 -9.60 -3.19
C ALA A 18 -12.38 -10.22 -3.48
N SER A 19 -12.36 -11.25 -4.34
CA SER A 19 -11.10 -11.85 -4.77
C SER A 19 -10.19 -10.85 -5.46
N LYS A 20 -10.79 -10.04 -6.34
CA LYS A 20 -10.03 -9.05 -7.08
C LYS A 20 -9.42 -8.02 -6.14
N LEU A 21 -10.17 -7.59 -5.13
CA LEU A 21 -9.67 -6.61 -4.16
C LEU A 21 -8.52 -7.19 -3.34
N LEU A 22 -8.60 -8.47 -2.99
CA LEU A 22 -7.49 -9.13 -2.29
C LEU A 22 -6.25 -9.20 -3.16
N GLU A 23 -6.42 -9.47 -4.46
CA GLU A 23 -5.29 -9.50 -5.38
C GLU A 23 -4.67 -8.11 -5.53
N ILE A 24 -5.51 -7.09 -5.58
CA ILE A 24 -5.02 -5.71 -5.66
C ILE A 24 -4.19 -5.39 -4.41
N ARG A 25 -4.70 -5.74 -3.24
CA ARG A 25 -3.95 -5.49 -2.00
C ARG A 25 -2.63 -6.24 -1.98
N GLY A 26 -2.64 -7.51 -2.42
CA GLY A 26 -1.41 -8.29 -2.51
C GLY A 26 -0.40 -7.68 -3.46
N PHE A 27 -0.88 -7.15 -4.59
CA PHE A 27 -0.01 -6.45 -5.54
C PHE A 27 0.63 -5.24 -4.87
N LEU A 28 -0.16 -4.47 -4.13
CA LEU A 28 0.35 -3.30 -3.43
C LEU A 28 1.39 -3.68 -2.38
N ASP A 29 1.18 -4.79 -1.68
CA ASP A 29 2.14 -5.27 -0.69
C ASP A 29 3.50 -5.58 -1.32
N GLU A 30 3.51 -6.01 -2.57
CA GLU A 30 4.75 -6.35 -3.25
C GLU A 30 5.39 -5.19 -4.00
N HIS A 31 4.60 -4.16 -4.31
CA HIS A 31 5.06 -3.10 -5.21
C HIS A 31 4.96 -1.69 -4.62
N PHE A 32 4.77 -1.57 -3.31
CA PHE A 32 4.55 -0.24 -2.73
C PHE A 32 5.76 0.69 -2.84
N THR A 33 6.94 0.16 -3.05
CA THR A 33 8.14 1.01 -3.22
C THR A 33 8.24 1.58 -4.63
N GLU A 34 7.38 1.15 -5.53
CA GLU A 34 7.36 1.63 -6.91
C GLU A 34 6.32 2.72 -7.06
N LYS A 35 6.42 3.44 -8.16
CA LYS A 35 5.43 4.46 -8.46
C LYS A 35 4.12 3.78 -8.86
N ILE A 36 3.05 4.11 -8.16
CA ILE A 36 1.76 3.48 -8.39
C ILE A 36 0.77 4.49 -8.92
N SER A 37 0.18 4.19 -10.08
CA SER A 37 -0.88 4.97 -10.68
C SER A 37 -2.19 4.24 -10.47
N LEU A 38 -3.21 4.94 -9.97
CA LEU A 38 -4.53 4.34 -9.78
C LEU A 38 -5.13 3.87 -11.10
N ASP A 39 -4.91 4.65 -12.17
CA ASP A 39 -5.43 4.28 -13.48
C ASP A 39 -4.79 2.99 -13.98
N GLU A 40 -3.47 2.89 -13.87
CA GLU A 40 -2.77 1.70 -14.32
C GLU A 40 -3.15 0.48 -13.49
N LEU A 41 -3.26 0.68 -12.18
CA LEU A 41 -3.65 -0.39 -11.27
C LEU A 41 -5.05 -0.91 -11.63
N ALA A 42 -5.99 0.00 -11.82
CA ALA A 42 -7.36 -0.38 -12.17
C ALA A 42 -7.39 -1.12 -13.50
N ASN A 43 -6.65 -0.62 -14.49
CA ASN A 43 -6.58 -1.27 -15.81
C ASN A 43 -6.02 -2.68 -15.71
N GLN A 44 -4.99 -2.86 -14.89
CA GLN A 44 -4.36 -4.17 -14.71
C GLN A 44 -5.34 -5.20 -14.20
N PHE A 45 -6.27 -4.78 -13.36
CA PHE A 45 -7.24 -5.68 -12.76
C PHE A 45 -8.62 -5.59 -13.41
N TYR A 46 -8.73 -4.93 -14.55
CA TYR A 46 -9.97 -4.88 -15.35
C TYR A 46 -11.13 -4.32 -14.55
N ILE A 47 -10.90 -3.21 -13.86
CA ILE A 47 -11.92 -2.55 -13.05
C ILE A 47 -11.76 -1.04 -13.27
N SER A 48 -12.86 -0.28 -13.15
CA SER A 48 -12.74 1.16 -13.27
C SER A 48 -12.06 1.74 -12.03
N LYS A 49 -11.34 2.82 -12.22
CA LYS A 49 -10.65 3.48 -11.13
C LYS A 49 -11.60 3.86 -9.98
N TYR A 50 -12.75 4.39 -10.33
CA TYR A 50 -13.70 4.84 -9.30
C TYR A 50 -14.32 3.67 -8.56
N HIS A 51 -14.62 2.59 -9.28
CA HIS A 51 -15.17 1.40 -8.65
C HIS A 51 -14.13 0.77 -7.72
N MET A 52 -12.90 0.65 -8.20
CA MET A 52 -11.82 0.11 -7.40
C MET A 52 -11.61 0.91 -6.12
N SER A 53 -11.51 2.22 -6.26
CA SER A 53 -11.23 3.09 -5.11
C SER A 53 -12.34 3.00 -4.05
N ARG A 54 -13.58 3.02 -4.50
CA ARG A 54 -14.71 2.96 -3.60
C ARG A 54 -14.79 1.62 -2.88
N GLU A 55 -14.67 0.53 -3.65
CA GLU A 55 -14.82 -0.80 -3.08
C GLU A 55 -13.62 -1.19 -2.23
N PHE A 56 -12.43 -0.74 -2.59
CA PHE A 56 -11.25 -0.98 -1.77
C PHE A 56 -11.41 -0.34 -0.39
N LYS A 57 -11.83 0.92 -0.34
CA LYS A 57 -12.03 1.60 0.93
C LYS A 57 -13.15 0.94 1.72
N LYS A 58 -14.21 0.51 1.05
CA LYS A 58 -15.32 -0.14 1.71
C LYS A 58 -14.88 -1.48 2.33
N ALA A 59 -14.07 -2.24 1.60
CA ALA A 59 -13.63 -3.55 2.05
C ALA A 59 -12.57 -3.48 3.14
N PHE A 60 -11.64 -2.55 3.03
CA PHE A 60 -10.46 -2.52 3.92
C PHE A 60 -10.43 -1.32 4.86
N GLY A 61 -11.40 -0.41 4.74
CA GLY A 61 -11.49 0.74 5.65
C GLY A 61 -10.48 1.84 5.39
N ILE A 62 -9.68 1.74 4.33
CA ILE A 62 -8.61 2.67 4.03
C ILE A 62 -8.51 2.82 2.52
N THR A 63 -8.16 4.01 2.03
CA THR A 63 -8.00 4.22 0.59
C THR A 63 -6.75 3.52 0.08
N VAL A 64 -6.71 3.28 -1.23
CA VAL A 64 -5.53 2.68 -1.86
C VAL A 64 -4.29 3.52 -1.56
N GLY A 65 -4.38 4.84 -1.73
CA GLY A 65 -3.24 5.72 -1.48
C GLY A 65 -2.76 5.68 -0.05
N SER A 66 -3.68 5.71 0.91
CA SER A 66 -3.31 5.64 2.32
C SER A 66 -2.72 4.29 2.68
N TYR A 67 -3.23 3.23 2.07
CA TYR A 67 -2.68 1.90 2.30
C TYR A 67 -1.22 1.83 1.82
N VAL A 68 -0.95 2.33 0.61
CA VAL A 68 0.40 2.34 0.08
C VAL A 68 1.32 3.16 0.99
N ASN A 69 0.85 4.33 1.41
CA ASN A 69 1.67 5.16 2.30
C ASN A 69 1.94 4.46 3.63
N SER A 70 0.96 3.73 4.17
CA SER A 70 1.19 3.02 5.44
C SER A 70 2.26 1.95 5.30
N GLN A 71 2.28 1.26 4.14
CA GLN A 71 3.31 0.27 3.88
C GLN A 71 4.69 0.93 3.75
N ARG A 72 4.74 2.08 3.08
CA ARG A 72 5.99 2.83 2.93
C ARG A 72 6.52 3.30 4.27
N ILE A 73 5.64 3.77 5.14
CA ILE A 73 6.06 4.24 6.46
C ILE A 73 6.52 3.08 7.34
N THR A 74 5.88 1.93 7.23
CA THR A 74 6.31 0.74 7.95
C THR A 74 7.76 0.37 7.56
N LYS A 75 8.05 0.39 6.25
CA LYS A 75 9.41 0.13 5.79
C LYS A 75 10.37 1.21 6.26
N ALA A 76 9.94 2.47 6.23
CA ALA A 76 10.78 3.57 6.69
C ALA A 76 11.16 3.39 8.16
N LYS A 77 10.20 3.01 8.99
CA LYS A 77 10.46 2.80 10.42
C LYS A 77 11.50 1.71 10.62
N GLU A 78 11.41 0.64 9.85
CA GLU A 78 12.37 -0.44 9.92
C GLU A 78 13.77 0.06 9.57
N LEU A 79 13.89 0.81 8.48
CA LEU A 79 15.19 1.35 8.08
C LEU A 79 15.73 2.38 9.07
N LEU A 80 14.84 3.18 9.66
CA LEU A 80 15.26 4.14 10.66
C LEU A 80 15.81 3.46 11.90
N ARG A 81 15.23 2.33 12.28
CA ARG A 81 15.69 1.58 13.46
C ARG A 81 16.96 0.79 13.20
N PHE A 82 17.06 0.17 12.03
CA PHE A 82 18.07 -0.86 11.81
C PHE A 82 19.13 -0.53 10.77
N SER A 83 19.10 0.67 10.19
CA SER A 83 20.15 1.08 9.25
C SER A 83 20.66 2.46 9.61
N ASP A 84 21.81 2.82 9.04
CA ASP A 84 22.41 4.14 9.22
C ASP A 84 22.15 5.03 8.03
N GLN A 85 21.26 4.64 7.13
CA GLN A 85 20.97 5.44 5.94
C GLN A 85 20.41 6.81 6.32
N GLN A 86 20.75 7.79 5.51
CA GLN A 86 20.21 9.12 5.70
C GLN A 86 18.71 9.12 5.39
N ILE A 87 17.99 10.04 6.01
CA ILE A 87 16.54 10.07 5.88
C ILE A 87 16.10 10.21 4.44
N GLU A 88 16.81 11.02 3.65
CA GLU A 88 16.50 11.17 2.22
C GLU A 88 16.62 9.85 1.46
N ALA A 89 17.65 9.07 1.80
CA ALA A 89 17.84 7.77 1.17
C ALA A 89 16.75 6.78 1.60
N ILE A 90 16.33 6.86 2.84
CA ILE A 90 15.24 6.02 3.35
C ILE A 90 13.94 6.35 2.62
N ALA A 91 13.65 7.63 2.43
CA ALA A 91 12.46 8.05 1.73
C ALA A 91 12.42 7.44 0.32
N ARG A 92 13.54 7.53 -0.40
CA ARG A 92 13.61 6.95 -1.75
C ARG A 92 13.48 5.43 -1.71
N ALA A 93 14.10 4.79 -0.75
CA ALA A 93 14.01 3.33 -0.63
C ALA A 93 12.57 2.87 -0.37
N CYS A 94 11.76 3.72 0.23
CA CYS A 94 10.35 3.42 0.49
C CYS A 94 9.45 3.76 -0.68
N GLY A 95 9.99 4.42 -1.71
CA GLY A 95 9.21 4.79 -2.88
C GLY A 95 8.74 6.23 -2.90
N ILE A 96 9.26 7.08 -2.01
CA ILE A 96 8.89 8.49 -1.96
C ILE A 96 10.11 9.33 -2.32
N ASP A 97 10.08 9.93 -3.52
CA ASP A 97 11.20 10.72 -3.99
C ASP A 97 11.25 12.12 -3.39
N ASP A 98 10.09 12.67 -3.07
CA ASP A 98 9.99 14.02 -2.52
C ASP A 98 10.18 13.97 -1.02
N ASN A 99 11.30 14.51 -0.56
CA ASN A 99 11.65 14.47 0.87
C ASN A 99 10.65 15.25 1.73
N SER A 100 10.15 16.37 1.22
CA SER A 100 9.16 17.16 1.95
C SER A 100 7.87 16.38 2.13
N TYR A 101 7.45 15.69 1.08
CA TYR A 101 6.25 14.88 1.15
C TYR A 101 6.44 13.70 2.11
N PHE A 102 7.62 13.08 2.06
CA PHE A 102 7.94 11.99 2.98
C PHE A 102 7.79 12.45 4.43
N ASN A 103 8.37 13.62 4.74
CA ASN A 103 8.31 14.13 6.10
C ASN A 103 6.87 14.38 6.55
N LYS A 104 6.04 14.91 5.67
CA LYS A 104 4.63 15.13 5.99
C LYS A 104 3.90 13.83 6.25
N VAL A 105 4.11 12.85 5.37
CA VAL A 105 3.43 11.55 5.51
C VAL A 105 3.89 10.86 6.77
N PHE A 106 5.20 10.89 7.05
CA PHE A 106 5.73 10.22 8.24
C PHE A 106 5.18 10.87 9.51
N GLN A 107 5.24 12.19 9.60
CA GLN A 107 4.79 12.89 10.80
C GLN A 107 3.29 12.73 11.01
N LYS A 108 2.52 12.72 9.93
CA LYS A 108 1.08 12.49 10.05
C LYS A 108 0.78 11.10 10.59
N ALA A 109 1.55 10.11 10.15
CA ALA A 109 1.32 8.72 10.57
C ALA A 109 1.82 8.45 11.98
N GLU A 110 2.96 9.02 12.35
CA GLU A 110 3.65 8.64 13.59
C GLU A 110 3.58 9.71 14.68
N GLY A 111 3.18 10.93 14.34
CA GLY A 111 3.10 12.02 15.31
C GLY A 111 4.42 12.71 15.61
N ILE A 112 5.53 12.18 15.12
CA ILE A 112 6.85 12.78 15.28
C ILE A 112 7.59 12.68 13.96
N THR A 113 8.68 13.43 13.83
CA THR A 113 9.47 13.39 12.60
C THR A 113 10.28 12.09 12.51
N ALA A 114 10.73 11.77 11.32
CA ALA A 114 11.55 10.59 11.10
C ALA A 114 12.84 10.67 11.93
N ARG A 115 13.43 11.88 12.01
CA ARG A 115 14.64 12.10 12.79
C ARG A 115 14.39 11.82 14.28
N GLU A 116 13.28 12.35 14.80
CA GLU A 116 12.91 12.13 16.19
C GLU A 116 12.62 10.65 16.46
N TYR A 117 11.98 10.00 15.51
CA TYR A 117 11.68 8.58 15.62
C TYR A 117 12.97 7.76 15.75
N ARG A 118 13.94 8.02 14.88
CA ARG A 118 15.23 7.32 14.91
C ARG A 118 15.94 7.55 16.23
N ARG A 119 15.98 8.81 16.67
CA ARG A 119 16.65 9.16 17.92
C ARG A 119 16.02 8.43 19.10
N LYS A 120 14.70 8.43 19.14
CA LYS A 120 13.97 7.80 20.22
C LYS A 120 14.23 6.30 20.27
N TRP A 121 14.21 5.64 19.11
CA TRP A 121 14.43 4.22 19.05
C TRP A 121 15.87 3.82 19.36
N ARG A 122 16.83 4.68 19.09
CA ARG A 122 18.25 4.39 19.35
C ARG A 122 18.71 4.88 20.71
N GLY A 123 17.82 5.46 21.50
CA GLY A 123 18.17 5.95 22.83
C GLY A 123 19.05 7.18 22.83
N GLN A 124 18.96 7.98 21.78
CA GLN A 124 19.78 9.17 21.63
C GLN A 124 19.08 10.42 22.07
#